data_ad164cea4f9d7bafd1e0bb9454775960
#
_entry.id   ad164cea4f9d7bafd1e0bb9454775960
#
_cell.length_a   1.000
_cell.length_b   1.000
_cell.length_c   1.000
_cell.angle_alpha   90.00
_cell.angle_beta   90.00
_cell.angle_gamma   90.00
#
_symmetry.space_group_name_H-M   'P 1'
#
loop_
_entity.id
_entity.type
_entity.pdbx_description
1 polymer ?
#
loop_
_entity_poly.entity_id
_entity_poly.type
_entity_poly.pdbx_seq_one_letter_code
_entity_poly.pdbx_strand_id
1 'polypeptide(L)'
;MNTNLKSIYHKVDLCVVGGGLAGMCAAVAAARHGIKVALMHDRPVYGGNASSEIRMWVCGAHGKNNRETGIIEEIALETLYRNPYRRYPMWDAILFELINNEKNITPILNCSCNDIEMDGSKIKKVIGWQTTTQCYLSLIHI
;
A
#
# COMPACT_ATOMS: atom_id res chain seq x y z
N MET A 1 29.97 1.47 18.28
CA MET A 1 29.67 0.51 17.20
C MET A 1 29.22 1.32 15.99
N ASN A 2 30.06 1.46 14.95
CA ASN A 2 29.63 2.07 13.69
C ASN A 2 28.83 1.03 12.91
N THR A 3 27.53 0.97 13.14
CA THR A 3 26.62 0.22 12.28
C THR A 3 26.39 1.06 11.03
N ASN A 4 27.14 0.78 9.97
CA ASN A 4 26.85 1.30 8.62
C ASN A 4 25.53 0.64 8.15
N LEU A 5 24.41 1.20 8.59
CA LEU A 5 23.10 0.75 8.15
C LEU A 5 22.96 1.04 6.67
N LYS A 6 22.59 0.02 5.91
CA LYS A 6 22.44 0.11 4.45
C LYS A 6 21.24 0.98 4.10
N SER A 7 21.42 1.87 3.13
CA SER A 7 20.32 2.64 2.54
C SER A 7 20.04 2.15 1.12
N ILE A 8 18.76 1.95 0.80
CA ILE A 8 18.28 1.59 -0.53
C ILE A 8 17.46 2.76 -1.07
N TYR A 9 17.73 3.14 -2.30
CA TYR A 9 17.10 4.30 -2.94
C TYR A 9 16.14 3.85 -4.02
N HIS A 10 14.92 4.38 -3.98
CA HIS A 10 13.91 4.21 -5.02
C HIS A 10 13.54 5.58 -5.59
N LYS A 11 13.46 5.64 -6.93
CA LYS A 11 13.02 6.82 -7.65
C LYS A 11 11.57 6.66 -8.04
N VAL A 12 10.69 7.47 -7.48
CA VAL A 12 9.25 7.41 -7.68
C VAL A 12 8.65 8.81 -7.84
N ASP A 13 7.50 8.88 -8.50
CA ASP A 13 6.76 10.13 -8.69
C ASP A 13 5.80 10.39 -7.51
N LEU A 14 5.34 9.33 -6.86
CA LEU A 14 4.42 9.38 -5.72
C LEU A 14 4.83 8.36 -4.67
N CYS A 15 4.87 8.78 -3.42
CA CYS A 15 4.98 7.88 -2.26
C CYS A 15 3.67 7.92 -1.48
N VAL A 16 3.01 6.77 -1.38
CA VAL A 16 1.83 6.57 -0.53
C VAL A 16 2.29 5.91 0.76
N VAL A 17 2.09 6.58 1.88
CA VAL A 17 2.42 6.07 3.22
C VAL A 17 1.14 5.58 3.89
N GLY A 18 1.05 4.28 4.09
CA GLY A 18 -0.10 3.59 4.64
C GLY A 18 -0.80 2.69 3.62
N GLY A 19 -0.69 1.37 3.82
CA GLY A 19 -1.28 0.32 2.96
C GLY A 19 -2.67 -0.14 3.41
N GLY A 20 -3.45 0.72 4.07
CA GLY A 20 -4.87 0.49 4.28
C GLY A 20 -5.65 0.61 2.96
N LEU A 21 -6.94 0.28 2.94
CA LEU A 21 -7.74 0.29 1.70
C LEU A 21 -7.68 1.63 0.95
N ALA A 22 -7.70 2.76 1.67
CA ALA A 22 -7.59 4.09 1.05
C ALA A 22 -6.24 4.29 0.35
N GLY A 23 -5.12 3.95 1.00
CA GLY A 23 -3.79 4.05 0.41
C GLY A 23 -3.60 3.10 -0.76
N MET A 24 -4.11 1.88 -0.66
CA MET A 24 -4.12 0.91 -1.77
C MET A 24 -4.86 1.45 -2.98
N CYS A 25 -6.10 1.95 -2.80
CA CYS A 25 -6.87 2.52 -3.89
C CYS A 25 -6.19 3.73 -4.52
N ALA A 26 -5.58 4.61 -3.70
CA ALA A 26 -4.81 5.75 -4.19
C ALA A 26 -3.60 5.30 -5.02
N ALA A 27 -2.83 4.31 -4.53
CA ALA A 27 -1.66 3.77 -5.23
C ALA A 27 -2.05 3.11 -6.56
N VAL A 28 -3.10 2.27 -6.57
CA VAL A 28 -3.59 1.60 -7.78
C VAL A 28 -4.10 2.61 -8.80
N ALA A 29 -4.90 3.59 -8.37
CA ALA A 29 -5.40 4.62 -9.26
C ALA A 29 -4.25 5.41 -9.90
N ALA A 30 -3.28 5.86 -9.12
CA ALA A 30 -2.12 6.58 -9.64
C ALA A 30 -1.28 5.72 -10.62
N ALA A 31 -1.03 4.46 -10.26
CA ALA A 31 -0.27 3.54 -11.10
C ALA A 31 -0.94 3.26 -12.44
N ARG A 32 -2.26 3.11 -12.47
CA ARG A 32 -3.06 2.93 -13.70
C ARG A 32 -3.05 4.17 -14.59
N HIS A 33 -2.80 5.35 -14.02
CA HIS A 33 -2.55 6.60 -14.76
C HIS A 33 -1.08 6.77 -15.19
N GLY A 34 -0.24 5.76 -15.02
CA GLY A 34 1.15 5.75 -15.49
C GLY A 34 2.17 6.34 -14.51
N ILE A 35 1.75 6.70 -13.30
CA ILE A 35 2.61 7.27 -12.26
C ILE A 35 3.40 6.15 -11.58
N LYS A 36 4.70 6.33 -11.36
CA LYS A 36 5.53 5.42 -10.57
C LYS A 36 5.27 5.66 -9.08
N VAL A 37 4.71 4.67 -8.43
CA VAL A 37 4.26 4.75 -7.03
C VAL A 37 5.11 3.85 -6.15
N ALA A 38 5.53 4.35 -4.98
CA ALA A 38 5.91 3.50 -3.85
C ALA A 38 4.76 3.44 -2.86
N LEU A 39 4.32 2.24 -2.51
CA LEU A 39 3.34 2.02 -1.45
C LEU A 39 4.04 1.46 -0.22
N MET A 40 4.29 2.34 0.75
CA MET A 40 4.95 2.00 2.01
C MET A 40 3.91 1.64 3.07
N HIS A 41 4.12 0.52 3.74
CA HIS A 41 3.26 0.06 4.82
C HIS A 41 4.05 -0.58 5.96
N ASP A 42 3.72 -0.21 7.19
CA ASP A 42 4.42 -0.66 8.39
C ASP A 42 4.09 -2.10 8.80
N ARG A 43 3.07 -2.71 8.19
CA ARG A 43 2.57 -4.07 8.49
C ARG A 43 2.94 -5.08 7.39
N PRO A 44 2.85 -6.39 7.69
CA PRO A 44 3.19 -7.46 6.75
C PRO A 44 2.12 -7.70 5.68
N VAL A 45 0.89 -7.21 5.87
CA VAL A 45 -0.23 -7.40 4.94
C VAL A 45 -0.94 -6.08 4.65
N TYR A 46 -1.44 -5.93 3.44
CA TYR A 46 -2.25 -4.77 3.04
C TYR A 46 -3.68 -4.86 3.58
N GLY A 47 -4.40 -3.74 3.55
CA GLY A 47 -5.80 -3.64 3.95
C GLY A 47 -6.03 -2.89 5.27
N GLY A 48 -4.98 -2.71 6.08
CA GLY A 48 -5.09 -2.00 7.35
C GLY A 48 -6.12 -2.66 8.29
N ASN A 49 -7.13 -1.92 8.71
CA ASN A 49 -8.18 -2.46 9.60
C ASN A 49 -8.99 -3.60 8.95
N ALA A 50 -9.09 -3.65 7.62
CA ALA A 50 -9.79 -4.70 6.90
C ALA A 50 -8.94 -5.97 6.69
N SER A 51 -7.64 -5.95 7.00
CA SER A 51 -6.75 -7.10 6.90
C SER A 51 -7.06 -8.19 7.93
N SER A 52 -6.41 -9.35 7.77
CA SER A 52 -6.48 -10.45 8.76
C SER A 52 -6.01 -10.07 10.16
N GLU A 53 -5.21 -9.00 10.30
CA GLU A 53 -4.69 -8.56 11.59
C GLU A 53 -5.78 -7.96 12.49
N ILE A 54 -6.69 -7.14 11.93
CA ILE A 54 -7.74 -6.45 12.70
C ILE A 54 -9.12 -7.02 12.41
N ARG A 55 -9.37 -7.46 11.17
CA ARG A 55 -10.61 -8.12 10.72
C ARG A 55 -11.86 -7.25 10.80
N MET A 56 -11.72 -5.95 10.55
CA MET A 56 -12.86 -5.06 10.41
C MET A 56 -13.50 -5.22 9.04
N TRP A 57 -14.80 -5.26 9.00
CA TRP A 57 -15.57 -5.41 7.76
C TRP A 57 -15.48 -4.14 6.91
N VAL A 58 -15.46 -4.34 5.59
CA VAL A 58 -15.81 -3.28 4.66
C VAL A 58 -17.32 -3.25 4.56
N CYS A 59 -17.93 -2.28 5.22
CA CYS A 59 -19.40 -2.17 5.28
C CYS A 59 -20.02 -1.80 3.93
N GLY A 60 -19.25 -1.13 3.07
CA GLY A 60 -19.72 -0.71 1.76
C GLY A 60 -20.54 0.57 1.76
N ALA A 61 -20.96 0.99 0.56
CA ALA A 61 -21.84 2.13 0.39
C ALA A 61 -23.28 1.77 0.72
N HIS A 62 -23.96 2.70 1.40
CA HIS A 62 -25.37 2.61 1.70
C HIS A 62 -26.13 3.70 0.93
N GLY A 63 -27.20 3.32 0.23
CA GLY A 63 -28.01 4.26 -0.53
C GLY A 63 -28.99 3.56 -1.45
N LYS A 64 -29.54 4.27 -2.42
CA LYS A 64 -30.61 3.76 -3.31
C LYS A 64 -30.24 2.44 -4.00
N ASN A 65 -28.96 2.23 -4.33
CA ASN A 65 -28.48 1.02 -5.01
C ASN A 65 -27.57 0.15 -4.15
N ASN A 66 -27.22 0.55 -2.94
CA ASN A 66 -26.33 -0.15 -1.99
C ASN A 66 -25.09 -0.78 -2.66
N ARG A 67 -24.43 0.01 -3.54
CA ARG A 67 -23.36 -0.49 -4.41
C ARG A 67 -22.13 0.39 -4.33
N GLU A 68 -20.99 -0.27 -4.19
CA GLU A 68 -19.68 0.32 -4.41
C GLU A 68 -19.35 0.35 -5.90
N THR A 69 -18.38 1.19 -6.28
CA THR A 69 -17.84 1.28 -7.62
C THR A 69 -16.32 1.40 -7.60
N GLY A 70 -15.68 1.27 -8.76
CA GLY A 70 -14.24 1.44 -8.91
C GLY A 70 -13.42 0.32 -8.27
N ILE A 71 -12.26 0.67 -7.71
CA ILE A 71 -11.28 -0.32 -7.20
C ILE A 71 -11.86 -1.17 -6.06
N ILE A 72 -12.67 -0.59 -5.20
CA ILE A 72 -13.28 -1.37 -4.10
C ILE A 72 -14.30 -2.39 -4.61
N GLU A 73 -15.03 -2.08 -5.69
CA GLU A 73 -15.92 -3.05 -6.34
C GLU A 73 -15.10 -4.18 -6.99
N GLU A 74 -13.98 -3.87 -7.64
CA GLU A 74 -13.05 -4.85 -8.20
C GLU A 74 -12.58 -5.84 -7.12
N ILE A 75 -12.13 -5.33 -5.97
CA ILE A 75 -11.74 -6.15 -4.82
C ILE A 75 -12.91 -7.02 -4.33
N ALA A 76 -14.10 -6.45 -4.26
CA ALA A 76 -15.29 -7.17 -3.80
C ALA A 76 -15.68 -8.31 -4.75
N LEU A 77 -15.63 -8.08 -6.07
CA LEU A 77 -15.93 -9.11 -7.08
C LEU A 77 -14.90 -10.23 -7.08
N GLU A 78 -13.59 -9.91 -7.01
CA GLU A 78 -12.54 -10.92 -6.84
C GLU A 78 -12.73 -11.74 -5.57
N THR A 79 -13.12 -11.09 -4.48
CA THR A 79 -13.41 -11.77 -3.20
C THR A 79 -14.60 -12.69 -3.31
N LEU A 80 -15.69 -12.27 -3.96
CA LEU A 80 -16.87 -13.13 -4.15
C LEU A 80 -16.53 -14.38 -4.98
N TYR A 81 -15.69 -14.21 -6.00
CA TYR A 81 -15.30 -15.32 -6.88
C TYR A 81 -14.33 -16.29 -6.22
N ARG A 82 -13.28 -15.77 -5.56
CA ARG A 82 -12.14 -16.58 -5.06
C ARG A 82 -12.24 -16.96 -3.59
N ASN A 83 -13.07 -16.24 -2.81
CA ASN A 83 -13.17 -16.41 -1.37
C ASN A 83 -14.62 -16.62 -0.90
N PRO A 84 -15.33 -17.64 -1.42
CA PRO A 84 -16.74 -17.89 -1.07
C PRO A 84 -16.95 -18.16 0.42
N TYR A 85 -15.91 -18.65 1.11
CA TYR A 85 -15.94 -18.92 2.55
C TYR A 85 -15.51 -17.74 3.42
N ARG A 86 -15.28 -16.56 2.83
CA ARG A 86 -14.89 -15.32 3.50
C ARG A 86 -13.71 -15.48 4.47
N ARG A 87 -12.66 -16.21 4.06
CA ARG A 87 -11.46 -16.44 4.86
C ARG A 87 -10.51 -15.26 4.73
N TYR A 88 -10.03 -14.72 5.86
CA TYR A 88 -9.11 -13.58 5.88
C TYR A 88 -7.77 -13.82 5.17
N PRO A 89 -7.11 -14.98 5.27
CA PRO A 89 -5.88 -15.21 4.50
C PRO A 89 -6.09 -15.10 2.98
N MET A 90 -7.24 -15.51 2.47
CA MET A 90 -7.56 -15.35 1.04
C MET A 90 -7.86 -13.91 0.70
N TRP A 91 -8.52 -13.17 1.58
CA TRP A 91 -8.71 -11.73 1.45
C TRP A 91 -7.37 -11.00 1.36
N ASP A 92 -6.42 -11.25 2.29
CA ASP A 92 -5.09 -10.64 2.26
C ASP A 92 -4.34 -10.99 0.96
N ALA A 93 -4.47 -12.22 0.46
CA ALA A 93 -3.86 -12.64 -0.80
C ALA A 93 -4.42 -11.86 -1.99
N ILE A 94 -5.74 -11.63 -2.04
CA ILE A 94 -6.39 -10.83 -3.09
C ILE A 94 -5.88 -9.39 -3.07
N LEU A 95 -5.79 -8.78 -1.88
CA LEU A 95 -5.26 -7.43 -1.72
C LEU A 95 -3.79 -7.33 -2.14
N PHE A 96 -3.00 -8.31 -1.75
CA PHE A 96 -1.58 -8.37 -2.12
C PHE A 96 -1.41 -8.51 -3.65
N GLU A 97 -2.17 -9.39 -4.28
CA GLU A 97 -2.12 -9.60 -5.73
C GLU A 97 -2.54 -8.35 -6.50
N LEU A 98 -3.58 -7.64 -6.04
CA LEU A 98 -3.99 -6.38 -6.66
C LEU A 98 -2.83 -5.38 -6.74
N ILE A 99 -2.08 -5.23 -5.64
CA ILE A 99 -0.93 -4.33 -5.61
C ILE A 99 0.23 -4.86 -6.45
N ASN A 100 0.53 -6.15 -6.33
CA ASN A 100 1.70 -6.76 -6.97
C ASN A 100 1.55 -6.88 -8.50
N ASN A 101 0.32 -6.90 -9.01
CA ASN A 101 0.05 -6.96 -10.45
C ASN A 101 0.15 -5.58 -11.13
N GLU A 102 0.16 -4.48 -10.37
CA GLU A 102 0.32 -3.14 -10.91
C GLU A 102 1.80 -2.83 -11.16
N LYS A 103 2.22 -2.84 -12.42
CA LYS A 103 3.63 -2.69 -12.84
C LYS A 103 4.30 -1.40 -12.35
N ASN A 104 3.51 -0.35 -12.12
CA ASN A 104 4.00 0.95 -11.68
C ASN A 104 4.01 1.10 -10.15
N ILE A 105 3.65 0.07 -9.38
CA ILE A 105 3.75 0.09 -7.92
C ILE A 105 4.99 -0.67 -7.47
N THR A 106 5.78 -0.01 -6.61
CA THR A 106 6.81 -0.67 -5.79
C THR A 106 6.21 -0.95 -4.41
N PRO A 107 5.86 -2.21 -4.12
CA PRO A 107 5.29 -2.58 -2.82
C PRO A 107 6.38 -2.61 -1.75
N ILE A 108 6.15 -1.95 -0.62
CA ILE A 108 7.11 -1.87 0.50
C ILE A 108 6.36 -2.18 1.80
N LEU A 109 6.39 -3.42 2.22
CA LEU A 109 5.81 -3.90 3.48
C LEU A 109 6.84 -3.89 4.63
N ASN A 110 6.34 -3.95 5.87
CA ASN A 110 7.15 -3.93 7.09
C ASN A 110 8.09 -2.72 7.15
N CYS A 111 7.65 -1.58 6.63
CA CYS A 111 8.42 -0.36 6.53
C CYS A 111 7.66 0.82 7.13
N SER A 112 8.18 1.33 8.24
CA SER A 112 7.64 2.50 8.91
C SER A 112 8.25 3.77 8.32
N CYS A 113 7.41 4.75 7.97
CA CYS A 113 7.88 6.08 7.61
C CYS A 113 8.39 6.79 8.87
N ASN A 114 9.67 7.12 8.88
CA ASN A 114 10.33 7.70 10.05
C ASN A 114 10.66 9.18 9.90
N ASP A 115 10.89 9.62 8.66
CA ASP A 115 11.33 10.98 8.40
C ASP A 115 11.01 11.43 6.97
N ILE A 116 11.07 12.74 6.75
CA ILE A 116 10.98 13.37 5.44
C ILE A 116 12.09 14.41 5.27
N GLU A 117 12.68 14.49 4.08
CA GLU A 117 13.60 15.56 3.72
C GLU A 117 12.86 16.58 2.84
N MET A 118 12.92 17.83 3.24
CA MET A 118 12.26 18.95 2.52
C MET A 118 13.27 19.75 1.72
N ASP A 119 12.81 20.31 0.60
CA ASP A 119 13.51 21.38 -0.13
C ASP A 119 12.54 22.58 -0.24
N GLY A 120 12.71 23.54 0.65
CA GLY A 120 11.73 24.59 0.87
C GLY A 120 10.37 24.05 1.27
N SER A 121 9.35 24.25 0.45
CA SER A 121 7.97 23.74 0.68
C SER A 121 7.69 22.40 0.00
N LYS A 122 8.67 21.80 -0.69
CA LYS A 122 8.50 20.54 -1.43
C LYS A 122 9.13 19.38 -0.66
N ILE A 123 8.45 18.23 -0.64
CA ILE A 123 9.02 16.99 -0.13
C ILE A 123 10.04 16.49 -1.17
N LYS A 124 11.29 16.34 -0.75
CA LYS A 124 12.39 15.82 -1.58
C LYS A 124 12.56 14.31 -1.41
N LYS A 125 12.41 13.82 -0.19
CA LYS A 125 12.48 12.39 0.13
C LYS A 125 11.49 12.00 1.22
N VAL A 126 11.05 10.75 1.16
CA VAL A 126 10.41 10.05 2.27
C VAL A 126 11.37 8.96 2.73
N ILE A 127 11.63 8.88 4.02
CA ILE A 127 12.60 7.94 4.62
C ILE A 127 11.85 6.97 5.52
N GLY A 128 12.04 5.68 5.26
CA GLY A 128 11.45 4.61 6.05
C GLY A 128 12.48 3.60 6.53
N TRP A 129 12.19 2.96 7.64
CA TRP A 129 12.93 1.82 8.17
C TRP A 129 12.17 0.54 7.88
N GLN A 130 12.79 -0.36 7.13
CA GLN A 130 12.22 -1.67 6.82
C GLN A 130 12.80 -2.75 7.75
N THR A 131 11.94 -3.34 8.57
CA THR A 131 12.36 -4.32 9.59
C THR A 131 12.84 -5.64 9.00
N THR A 132 12.26 -6.07 7.88
CA THR A 132 12.61 -7.35 7.23
C THR A 132 14.00 -7.34 6.59
N THR A 133 14.42 -6.23 6.02
CA THR A 133 15.75 -6.08 5.39
C THR A 133 16.78 -5.41 6.29
N GLN A 134 16.35 -4.82 7.40
CA GLN A 134 17.16 -3.98 8.29
C GLN A 134 17.88 -2.85 7.53
N CYS A 135 17.16 -2.22 6.61
CA CYS A 135 17.65 -1.14 5.76
C CYS A 135 16.79 0.12 5.91
N TYR A 136 17.42 1.27 5.71
CA TYR A 136 16.69 2.48 5.41
C TYR A 136 16.28 2.50 3.93
N LEU A 137 15.02 2.81 3.67
CA LEU A 137 14.51 3.05 2.32
C LEU A 137 14.34 4.55 2.13
N SER A 138 14.91 5.07 1.05
CA SER A 138 14.84 6.48 0.68
C SER A 138 14.09 6.61 -0.65
N LEU A 139 12.90 7.17 -0.60
CA LEU A 139 12.00 7.34 -1.74
C LEU A 139 12.15 8.78 -2.23
N ILE A 140 12.77 8.94 -3.39
CA ILE A 140 13.21 10.22 -3.93
C ILE A 140 12.29 10.62 -5.06
N HIS A 141 11.74 11.84 -4.99
CA HIS A 141 11.12 12.52 -6.12
C HIS A 141 12.21 13.27 -6.92
N ILE A 142 12.15 13.20 -8.26
CA ILE A 142 13.04 13.95 -9.16
C ILE A 142 12.22 14.87 -10.05
#